data_84cbb0690fd5a0ce6dd9543b53dcefe1
#
_entry.id   84cbb0690fd5a0ce6dd9543b53dcefe1
#
_cell.length_a   1.000
_cell.length_b   1.000
_cell.length_c   1.000
_cell.angle_alpha   90.00
_cell.angle_beta   90.00
_cell.angle_gamma   90.00
#
_symmetry.space_group_name_H-M   'P 1'
#
loop_
_entity.id
_entity.type
_entity.pdbx_description
1 polymer ?
#
loop_
_entity_poly.entity_id
_entity_poly.type
_entity_poly.pdbx_seq_one_letter_code
_entity_poly.pdbx_strand_id
1 'polypeptide(L)'
;METKTKKALSLAGSIVFFALAGLLILYILLELFLPNMTIKVFQFKPYVVVTESMEPVIDVDDLIIVTNPNVDKLNPGDIITFRADIDYNGTKEVVTHYINSITETEDGYRIRTNRYGSTVPDTWILSGDDVIGVYQFRVRQLGVFVNFIKSPFGIAAVAVNVIIIGAIVYIVKSGKKEKKEEQKPEA
;
A
#
# COMPACT_ATOMS: atom_id res chain seq x y z
N MET A 1 40.39 13.57 -10.36
CA MET A 1 39.67 12.74 -9.37
C MET A 1 38.19 13.02 -9.31
N GLU A 2 37.74 14.27 -9.36
CA GLU A 2 36.31 14.69 -9.24
C GLU A 2 35.34 14.04 -10.27
N THR A 3 35.78 13.84 -11.51
CA THR A 3 34.93 13.27 -12.57
C THR A 3 34.62 11.76 -12.40
N LYS A 4 35.54 10.99 -11.83
CA LYS A 4 35.34 9.56 -11.56
C LYS A 4 34.36 9.38 -10.40
N THR A 5 34.46 10.19 -9.36
CA THR A 5 33.56 10.17 -8.18
C THR A 5 32.14 10.56 -8.58
N LYS A 6 31.96 11.61 -9.41
CA LYS A 6 30.64 12.01 -9.94
C LYS A 6 30.00 10.94 -10.80
N LYS A 7 30.76 10.23 -11.65
CA LYS A 7 30.27 9.11 -12.44
C LYS A 7 29.86 7.91 -11.58
N ALA A 8 30.66 7.56 -10.58
CA ALA A 8 30.34 6.47 -9.65
C ALA A 8 29.06 6.77 -8.83
N LEU A 9 28.91 8.02 -8.35
CA LEU A 9 27.72 8.45 -7.62
C LEU A 9 26.47 8.44 -8.51
N SER A 10 26.58 8.88 -9.77
CA SER A 10 25.48 8.83 -10.74
C SER A 10 25.09 7.38 -11.07
N LEU A 11 26.06 6.48 -11.22
CA LEU A 11 25.80 5.06 -11.48
C LEU A 11 25.10 4.41 -10.26
N ALA A 12 25.59 4.66 -9.04
CA ALA A 12 24.99 4.17 -7.81
C ALA A 12 23.55 4.68 -7.65
N GLY A 13 23.31 5.97 -7.91
CA GLY A 13 21.96 6.54 -7.91
C GLY A 13 21.01 5.89 -8.92
N SER A 14 21.52 5.61 -10.12
CA SER A 14 20.72 4.89 -11.14
C SER A 14 20.39 3.47 -10.71
N ILE A 15 21.34 2.75 -10.12
CA ILE A 15 21.10 1.38 -9.63
C ILE A 15 20.04 1.39 -8.53
N VAL A 16 20.16 2.28 -7.56
CA VAL A 16 19.16 2.42 -6.48
C VAL A 16 17.80 2.78 -7.04
N PHE A 17 17.72 3.72 -7.98
CA PHE A 17 16.46 4.11 -8.62
C PHE A 17 15.78 2.91 -9.32
N PHE A 18 16.52 2.17 -10.15
CA PHE A 18 15.95 1.02 -10.86
C PHE A 18 15.61 -0.14 -9.90
N ALA A 19 16.36 -0.32 -8.82
CA ALA A 19 16.03 -1.32 -7.80
C ALA A 19 14.71 -0.96 -7.08
N LEU A 20 14.54 0.31 -6.66
CA LEU A 20 13.29 0.78 -6.04
C LEU A 20 12.11 0.72 -7.01
N ALA A 21 12.31 1.10 -8.27
CA ALA A 21 11.29 0.97 -9.31
C ALA A 21 10.88 -0.48 -9.53
N GLY A 22 11.84 -1.40 -9.58
CA GLY A 22 11.58 -2.84 -9.69
C GLY A 22 10.80 -3.41 -8.50
N LEU A 23 11.16 -3.00 -7.27
CA LEU A 23 10.43 -3.36 -6.06
C LEU A 23 8.99 -2.83 -6.07
N LEU A 24 8.79 -1.59 -6.52
CA LEU A 24 7.46 -1.01 -6.63
C LEU A 24 6.60 -1.76 -7.66
N ILE A 25 7.18 -2.08 -8.82
CA ILE A 25 6.50 -2.88 -9.86
C ILE A 25 6.12 -4.25 -9.30
N LEU A 26 7.05 -4.92 -8.61
CA LEU A 26 6.78 -6.22 -7.98
C LEU A 26 5.64 -6.11 -6.95
N TYR A 27 5.64 -5.05 -6.11
CA TYR A 27 4.57 -4.79 -5.16
C TYR A 27 3.21 -4.66 -5.87
N ILE A 28 3.14 -3.84 -6.93
CA ILE A 28 1.90 -3.62 -7.70
C ILE A 28 1.42 -4.92 -8.35
N LEU A 29 2.31 -5.72 -8.94
CA LEU A 29 1.96 -7.00 -9.56
C LEU A 29 1.44 -8.00 -8.52
N LEU A 30 2.10 -8.11 -7.35
CA LEU A 30 1.62 -8.97 -6.27
C LEU A 30 0.26 -8.51 -5.74
N GLU A 31 0.06 -7.20 -5.57
CA GLU A 31 -1.23 -6.68 -5.11
C GLU A 31 -2.36 -6.94 -6.12
N LEU A 32 -2.06 -6.89 -7.42
CA LEU A 32 -3.04 -7.10 -8.47
C LEU A 32 -3.41 -8.58 -8.64
N PHE A 33 -2.43 -9.48 -8.63
CA PHE A 33 -2.63 -10.90 -8.96
C PHE A 33 -2.69 -11.81 -7.73
N LEU A 34 -2.00 -11.46 -6.64
CA LEU A 34 -1.86 -12.26 -5.43
C LEU A 34 -1.95 -11.40 -4.16
N PRO A 35 -3.08 -10.68 -3.92
CA PRO A 35 -3.19 -9.69 -2.84
C PRO A 35 -2.97 -10.26 -1.42
N ASN A 36 -3.14 -11.57 -1.25
CA ASN A 36 -2.88 -12.25 0.03
C ASN A 36 -1.40 -12.53 0.26
N MET A 37 -0.59 -12.49 -0.79
CA MET A 37 0.87 -12.71 -0.70
C MET A 37 1.63 -11.42 -0.41
N THR A 38 1.07 -10.26 -0.73
CA THR A 38 1.74 -8.96 -0.58
C THR A 38 2.24 -8.77 0.86
N ILE A 39 1.37 -8.97 1.86
CA ILE A 39 1.74 -8.79 3.26
C ILE A 39 2.79 -9.81 3.72
N LYS A 40 2.76 -11.03 3.18
CA LYS A 40 3.74 -12.08 3.52
C LYS A 40 5.13 -11.78 2.95
N VAL A 41 5.18 -11.21 1.74
CA VAL A 41 6.46 -10.88 1.06
C VAL A 41 7.05 -9.59 1.59
N PHE A 42 6.26 -8.52 1.68
CA PHE A 42 6.73 -7.19 2.08
C PHE A 42 6.65 -6.96 3.59
N GLN A 43 6.01 -7.85 4.35
CA GLN A 43 5.78 -7.78 5.79
C GLN A 43 4.88 -6.60 6.23
N PHE A 44 4.38 -5.81 5.29
CA PHE A 44 3.40 -4.76 5.55
C PHE A 44 2.42 -4.61 4.39
N LYS A 45 1.27 -4.02 4.68
CA LYS A 45 0.25 -3.67 3.67
C LYS A 45 -0.49 -2.39 4.07
N PRO A 46 -0.63 -1.42 3.14
CA PRO A 46 -1.43 -0.22 3.36
C PRO A 46 -2.91 -0.49 3.08
N TYR A 47 -3.80 0.11 3.89
CA TYR A 47 -5.24 0.16 3.66
C TYR A 47 -5.76 1.59 3.83
N VAL A 48 -6.72 1.98 2.98
CA VAL A 48 -7.45 3.23 3.15
C VAL A 48 -8.70 2.95 3.98
N VAL A 49 -8.91 3.74 5.02
CA VAL A 49 -10.05 3.63 5.91
C VAL A 49 -11.26 4.30 5.27
N VAL A 50 -12.38 3.60 5.24
CA VAL A 50 -13.61 4.06 4.56
C VAL A 50 -14.82 4.18 5.49
N THR A 51 -14.67 3.83 6.78
CA THR A 51 -15.76 3.86 7.79
C THR A 51 -15.32 4.55 9.06
N GLU A 52 -16.29 5.11 9.80
CA GLU A 52 -16.10 5.87 11.05
C GLU A 52 -15.96 4.98 12.30
N SER A 53 -15.98 3.65 12.16
CA SER A 53 -16.06 2.69 13.28
C SER A 53 -14.88 2.78 14.28
N MET A 54 -13.77 3.39 13.88
CA MET A 54 -12.56 3.54 14.69
C MET A 54 -12.22 4.98 15.02
N GLU A 55 -13.10 5.94 14.69
CA GLU A 55 -12.90 7.35 15.08
C GLU A 55 -12.97 7.55 16.60
N PRO A 56 -12.13 8.46 17.13
CA PRO A 56 -11.13 9.32 16.51
C PRO A 56 -9.72 8.71 16.43
N VAL A 57 -9.55 7.42 16.73
CA VAL A 57 -8.23 6.76 16.74
C VAL A 57 -7.73 6.57 15.32
N ILE A 58 -8.62 6.19 14.41
CA ILE A 58 -8.38 6.08 12.97
C ILE A 58 -9.57 6.74 12.28
N ASP A 59 -9.30 7.82 11.53
CA ASP A 59 -10.36 8.60 10.88
C ASP A 59 -10.60 8.09 9.44
N VAL A 60 -11.77 8.40 8.89
CA VAL A 60 -12.04 8.15 7.46
C VAL A 60 -11.00 8.85 6.60
N ASP A 61 -10.63 8.23 5.47
CA ASP A 61 -9.57 8.68 4.56
C ASP A 61 -8.15 8.65 5.14
N ASP A 62 -7.92 8.09 6.32
CA ASP A 62 -6.58 7.75 6.76
C ASP A 62 -6.03 6.58 5.94
N LEU A 63 -4.72 6.59 5.68
CA LEU A 63 -3.99 5.40 5.24
C LEU A 63 -3.38 4.72 6.45
N ILE A 64 -3.81 3.50 6.75
CA ILE A 64 -3.21 2.69 7.81
C ILE A 64 -2.19 1.73 7.24
N ILE A 65 -1.13 1.48 8.02
CA ILE A 65 -0.15 0.44 7.72
C ILE A 65 -0.37 -0.70 8.70
N VAL A 66 -0.56 -1.90 8.15
CA VAL A 66 -0.65 -3.13 8.93
C VAL A 66 0.53 -4.03 8.61
N THR A 67 1.01 -4.78 9.59
CA THR A 67 2.10 -5.75 9.43
C THR A 67 1.58 -7.17 9.50
N ASN A 68 2.36 -8.11 8.96
CA ASN A 68 2.04 -9.53 8.97
C ASN A 68 1.75 -9.99 10.42
N PRO A 69 0.59 -10.63 10.69
CA PRO A 69 0.20 -10.99 12.05
C PRO A 69 1.00 -12.19 12.57
N ASN A 70 1.35 -12.14 13.85
CA ASN A 70 1.69 -13.33 14.62
C ASN A 70 0.54 -13.55 15.62
N VAL A 71 -0.33 -14.49 15.31
CA VAL A 71 -1.59 -14.69 16.04
C VAL A 71 -1.33 -15.07 17.50
N ASP A 72 -0.24 -15.81 17.79
CA ASP A 72 0.15 -16.23 19.14
C ASP A 72 0.55 -15.04 20.04
N LYS A 73 0.82 -13.89 19.45
CA LYS A 73 1.24 -12.66 20.17
C LYS A 73 0.15 -11.61 20.27
N LEU A 74 -1.02 -11.89 19.72
CA LEU A 74 -2.15 -10.95 19.77
C LEU A 74 -2.75 -10.90 21.17
N ASN A 75 -3.12 -9.71 21.59
CA ASN A 75 -3.73 -9.47 22.90
C ASN A 75 -5.04 -8.67 22.75
N PRO A 76 -5.97 -8.80 23.71
CA PRO A 76 -7.09 -7.87 23.82
C PRO A 76 -6.58 -6.43 23.88
N GLY A 77 -7.20 -5.54 23.09
CA GLY A 77 -6.81 -4.14 22.93
C GLY A 77 -5.91 -3.88 21.70
N ASP A 78 -5.32 -4.90 21.08
CA ASP A 78 -4.63 -4.72 19.80
C ASP A 78 -5.63 -4.35 18.70
N ILE A 79 -5.20 -3.53 17.75
CA ILE A 79 -5.99 -3.19 16.57
C ILE A 79 -5.55 -4.11 15.44
N ILE A 80 -6.49 -4.87 14.89
CA ILE A 80 -6.27 -5.79 13.77
C ILE A 80 -7.11 -5.43 12.56
N THR A 81 -6.58 -5.70 11.38
CA THR A 81 -7.31 -5.72 10.11
C THR A 81 -7.58 -7.17 9.74
N PHE A 82 -8.82 -7.50 9.44
CA PHE A 82 -9.29 -8.86 9.22
C PHE A 82 -10.37 -8.93 8.15
N ARG A 83 -10.78 -10.14 7.77
CA ARG A 83 -11.91 -10.39 6.89
C ARG A 83 -13.08 -10.96 7.67
N ALA A 84 -14.24 -10.32 7.53
CA ALA A 84 -15.50 -10.82 8.08
C ALA A 84 -16.65 -10.58 7.11
N ASP A 85 -17.62 -11.47 7.11
CA ASP A 85 -18.92 -11.28 6.46
C ASP A 85 -19.79 -10.48 7.46
N ILE A 86 -19.76 -9.13 7.32
CA ILE A 86 -20.34 -8.22 8.31
C ILE A 86 -21.85 -8.10 8.21
N ASP A 87 -22.41 -8.32 7.03
CA ASP A 87 -23.85 -8.23 6.75
C ASP A 87 -24.48 -9.59 6.38
N TYR A 88 -23.73 -10.67 6.55
CA TYR A 88 -24.16 -12.07 6.30
C TYR A 88 -24.65 -12.31 4.88
N ASN A 89 -24.06 -11.63 3.90
CA ASN A 89 -24.37 -11.79 2.49
C ASN A 89 -23.50 -12.86 1.77
N GLY A 90 -22.58 -13.49 2.48
CA GLY A 90 -21.64 -14.48 1.97
C GLY A 90 -20.35 -13.87 1.41
N THR A 91 -20.19 -12.54 1.45
CA THR A 91 -18.99 -11.82 1.02
C THR A 91 -18.24 -11.32 2.25
N LYS A 92 -16.93 -11.59 2.30
CA LYS A 92 -16.09 -11.07 3.41
C LYS A 92 -15.51 -9.70 3.04
N GLU A 93 -15.80 -8.71 3.86
CA GLU A 93 -15.21 -7.36 3.80
C GLU A 93 -13.95 -7.27 4.66
N VAL A 94 -13.11 -6.27 4.36
CA VAL A 94 -11.94 -5.92 5.16
C VAL A 94 -12.35 -4.90 6.21
N VAL A 95 -12.18 -5.27 7.48
CA VAL A 95 -12.54 -4.47 8.64
C VAL A 95 -11.32 -4.26 9.53
N THR A 96 -11.27 -3.11 10.22
CA THR A 96 -10.21 -2.82 11.20
C THR A 96 -10.88 -2.46 12.52
N HIS A 97 -10.70 -3.30 13.56
CA HIS A 97 -11.27 -3.11 14.89
C HIS A 97 -10.27 -3.52 15.98
N TYR A 98 -10.60 -3.21 17.23
CA TYR A 98 -9.89 -3.73 18.40
C TYR A 98 -10.19 -5.20 18.62
N ILE A 99 -9.23 -5.95 19.14
CA ILE A 99 -9.49 -7.25 19.74
C ILE A 99 -10.18 -7.03 21.08
N ASN A 100 -11.41 -7.53 21.18
CA ASN A 100 -12.16 -7.56 22.45
C ASN A 100 -11.71 -8.75 23.31
N SER A 101 -11.66 -9.95 22.72
CA SER A 101 -11.18 -11.16 23.37
C SER A 101 -10.55 -12.11 22.37
N ILE A 102 -9.58 -12.89 22.84
CA ILE A 102 -8.93 -13.96 22.10
C ILE A 102 -8.87 -15.18 23.00
N THR A 103 -9.24 -16.33 22.46
CA THR A 103 -9.25 -17.61 23.17
C THR A 103 -8.65 -18.67 22.26
N GLU A 104 -7.65 -19.38 22.76
CA GLU A 104 -7.10 -20.55 22.11
C GLU A 104 -8.04 -21.75 22.34
N THR A 105 -8.31 -22.51 21.29
CA THR A 105 -9.17 -23.69 21.29
C THR A 105 -8.45 -24.84 20.59
N GLU A 106 -8.97 -26.06 20.68
CA GLU A 106 -8.39 -27.24 19.98
C GLU A 106 -8.32 -27.03 18.46
N ASP A 107 -9.24 -26.24 17.89
CA ASP A 107 -9.32 -25.92 16.45
C ASP A 107 -8.56 -24.63 16.05
N GLY A 108 -7.80 -24.02 16.97
CA GLY A 108 -7.08 -22.77 16.76
C GLY A 108 -7.63 -21.60 17.60
N TYR A 109 -7.56 -20.39 17.08
CA TYR A 109 -7.96 -19.18 17.80
C TYR A 109 -9.41 -18.78 17.49
N ARG A 110 -10.14 -18.35 18.53
CA ARG A 110 -11.42 -17.64 18.44
C ARG A 110 -11.19 -16.20 18.88
N ILE A 111 -11.36 -15.27 17.94
CA ILE A 111 -11.13 -13.83 18.16
C ILE A 111 -12.47 -13.10 18.04
N ARG A 112 -12.79 -12.28 19.03
CA ARG A 112 -13.90 -11.33 18.99
C ARG A 112 -13.34 -9.92 18.94
N THR A 113 -13.99 -9.07 18.17
CA THR A 113 -13.56 -7.69 17.98
C THR A 113 -14.62 -6.71 18.46
N ASN A 114 -14.28 -5.46 18.57
CA ASN A 114 -15.20 -4.36 18.81
C ASN A 114 -14.68 -3.05 18.19
N ARG A 115 -15.60 -2.21 17.76
CA ARG A 115 -15.29 -0.86 17.30
C ARG A 115 -14.85 0.05 18.46
N TYR A 116 -14.24 1.19 18.14
CA TYR A 116 -13.87 2.18 19.15
C TYR A 116 -15.08 2.60 20.00
N GLY A 117 -14.85 2.77 21.30
CA GLY A 117 -15.87 3.21 22.26
C GLY A 117 -16.97 2.19 22.59
N SER A 118 -16.98 1.00 21.97
CA SER A 118 -17.92 -0.06 22.26
C SER A 118 -17.31 -1.07 23.22
N THR A 119 -18.06 -1.46 24.25
CA THR A 119 -17.74 -2.61 25.12
C THR A 119 -18.43 -3.90 24.64
N VAL A 120 -19.38 -3.77 23.70
CA VAL A 120 -20.11 -4.91 23.14
C VAL A 120 -19.29 -5.47 21.98
N PRO A 121 -18.96 -6.76 22.01
CA PRO A 121 -18.28 -7.41 20.90
C PRO A 121 -19.12 -7.40 19.63
N ASP A 122 -18.43 -7.37 18.48
CA ASP A 122 -19.06 -7.58 17.19
C ASP A 122 -19.74 -8.96 17.10
N THR A 123 -20.69 -9.11 16.20
CA THR A 123 -21.50 -10.34 16.08
C THR A 123 -20.73 -11.51 15.48
N TRP A 124 -19.73 -11.25 14.65
CA TRP A 124 -18.88 -12.26 14.01
C TRP A 124 -17.83 -12.83 14.98
N ILE A 125 -17.36 -14.01 14.65
CA ILE A 125 -16.26 -14.70 15.34
C ILE A 125 -15.20 -14.99 14.28
N LEU A 126 -13.97 -14.57 14.53
CA LEU A 126 -12.85 -14.74 13.63
C LEU A 126 -11.99 -15.93 14.05
N SER A 127 -11.41 -16.60 13.06
CA SER A 127 -10.28 -17.51 13.23
C SER A 127 -8.95 -16.74 13.07
N GLY A 128 -7.84 -17.38 13.42
CA GLY A 128 -6.51 -16.81 13.17
C GLY A 128 -6.26 -16.50 11.68
N ASP A 129 -6.81 -17.30 10.78
CA ASP A 129 -6.66 -17.14 9.32
C ASP A 129 -7.46 -15.94 8.76
N ASP A 130 -8.44 -15.46 9.47
CA ASP A 130 -9.20 -14.28 9.08
C ASP A 130 -8.40 -12.99 9.32
N VAL A 131 -7.38 -13.02 10.19
CA VAL A 131 -6.54 -11.86 10.51
C VAL A 131 -5.58 -11.59 9.36
N ILE A 132 -5.71 -10.42 8.74
CA ILE A 132 -4.83 -9.97 7.66
C ILE A 132 -3.55 -9.35 8.23
N GLY A 133 -3.69 -8.52 9.27
CA GLY A 133 -2.53 -7.85 9.85
C GLY A 133 -2.84 -7.09 11.13
N VAL A 134 -1.76 -6.65 11.78
CA VAL A 134 -1.80 -5.84 12.99
C VAL A 134 -1.48 -4.39 12.64
N TYR A 135 -2.33 -3.48 13.09
CA TYR A 135 -2.15 -2.04 12.89
C TYR A 135 -0.84 -1.56 13.54
N GLN A 136 -0.12 -0.70 12.83
CA GLN A 136 1.11 -0.10 13.32
C GLN A 136 0.96 1.41 13.50
N PHE A 137 0.58 2.10 12.44
CA PHE A 137 0.37 3.54 12.45
C PHE A 137 -0.55 3.99 11.31
N ARG A 138 -1.01 5.22 11.38
CA ARG A 138 -1.77 5.88 10.32
C ARG A 138 -1.04 7.08 9.75
N VAL A 139 -1.26 7.34 8.47
CA VAL A 139 -0.91 8.59 7.82
C VAL A 139 -2.22 9.31 7.51
N ARG A 140 -2.44 10.40 8.23
CA ARG A 140 -3.71 11.14 8.17
C ARG A 140 -4.00 11.63 6.77
N GLN A 141 -5.23 11.43 6.31
CA GLN A 141 -5.80 11.89 5.04
C GLN A 141 -5.01 11.49 3.78
N LEU A 142 -4.00 10.62 3.88
CA LEU A 142 -3.31 10.14 2.69
C LEU A 142 -4.21 9.26 1.81
N GLY A 143 -5.26 8.69 2.38
CA GLY A 143 -6.29 7.95 1.67
C GLY A 143 -7.02 8.80 0.61
N VAL A 144 -7.24 10.10 0.87
CA VAL A 144 -7.82 11.04 -0.12
C VAL A 144 -7.00 11.02 -1.42
N PHE A 145 -5.66 11.12 -1.28
CA PHE A 145 -4.75 11.08 -2.43
C PHE A 145 -4.77 9.74 -3.15
N VAL A 146 -4.79 8.63 -2.40
CA VAL A 146 -4.88 7.27 -2.96
C VAL A 146 -6.21 7.09 -3.71
N ASN A 147 -7.32 7.52 -3.11
CA ASN A 147 -8.65 7.46 -3.72
C ASN A 147 -8.73 8.34 -4.98
N PHE A 148 -8.12 9.55 -4.95
CA PHE A 148 -8.03 10.40 -6.13
C PHE A 148 -7.30 9.70 -7.28
N ILE A 149 -6.10 9.14 -7.04
CA ILE A 149 -5.33 8.45 -8.08
C ILE A 149 -6.09 7.25 -8.66
N LYS A 150 -6.86 6.54 -7.84
CA LYS A 150 -7.70 5.41 -8.29
C LYS A 150 -8.96 5.83 -9.01
N SER A 151 -9.36 7.10 -8.90
CA SER A 151 -10.54 7.63 -9.59
C SER A 151 -10.31 7.76 -11.11
N PRO A 152 -11.37 7.75 -11.93
CA PRO A 152 -11.25 8.01 -13.38
C PRO A 152 -10.52 9.31 -13.70
N PHE A 153 -10.75 10.36 -12.91
CA PHE A 153 -10.10 11.67 -13.08
C PHE A 153 -8.60 11.61 -12.74
N GLY A 154 -8.23 10.93 -11.66
CA GLY A 154 -6.84 10.73 -11.27
C GLY A 154 -6.08 9.90 -12.31
N ILE A 155 -6.66 8.81 -12.81
CA ILE A 155 -6.09 7.99 -13.88
C ILE A 155 -5.86 8.84 -15.14
N ALA A 156 -6.86 9.64 -15.55
CA ALA A 156 -6.73 10.53 -16.69
C ALA A 156 -5.62 11.57 -16.47
N ALA A 157 -5.55 12.19 -15.29
CA ALA A 157 -4.51 13.16 -14.94
C ALA A 157 -3.10 12.54 -15.01
N VAL A 158 -2.91 11.33 -14.47
CA VAL A 158 -1.64 10.62 -14.56
C VAL A 158 -1.28 10.30 -16.01
N ALA A 159 -2.23 9.81 -16.81
CA ALA A 159 -2.00 9.48 -18.22
C ALA A 159 -1.58 10.73 -19.03
N VAL A 160 -2.25 11.87 -18.84
CA VAL A 160 -1.87 13.14 -19.49
C VAL A 160 -0.46 13.56 -19.10
N ASN A 161 -0.11 13.48 -17.81
CA ASN A 161 1.24 13.82 -17.35
C ASN A 161 2.32 12.92 -17.98
N VAL A 162 2.07 11.61 -18.08
CA VAL A 162 2.99 10.67 -18.74
C VAL A 162 3.20 11.04 -20.22
N ILE A 163 2.12 11.41 -20.95
CA ILE A 163 2.19 11.86 -22.34
C ILE A 163 3.03 13.15 -22.46
N ILE A 164 2.77 14.13 -21.60
CA ILE A 164 3.54 15.39 -21.59
C ILE A 164 5.02 15.14 -21.34
N ILE A 165 5.36 14.34 -20.33
CA ILE A 165 6.75 13.98 -20.02
C ILE A 165 7.40 13.26 -21.22
N GLY A 166 6.69 12.32 -21.84
CA GLY A 166 7.16 11.62 -23.04
C GLY A 166 7.42 12.58 -24.21
N ALA A 167 6.53 13.52 -24.45
CA ALA A 167 6.70 14.55 -25.49
C ALA A 167 7.91 15.46 -25.22
N ILE A 168 8.09 15.92 -23.98
CA ILE A 168 9.26 16.72 -23.59
C ILE A 168 10.56 15.93 -23.82
N VAL A 169 10.62 14.70 -23.38
CA VAL A 169 11.81 13.84 -23.58
C VAL A 169 12.10 13.63 -25.06
N TYR A 170 11.06 13.42 -25.86
CA TYR A 170 11.19 13.27 -27.31
C TYR A 170 11.76 14.55 -27.97
N ILE A 171 11.19 15.73 -27.68
CA ILE A 171 11.66 17.02 -28.22
C ILE A 171 13.10 17.30 -27.82
N VAL A 172 13.48 17.08 -26.55
CA VAL A 172 14.85 17.27 -26.08
C VAL A 172 15.84 16.34 -26.76
N LYS A 173 15.46 15.08 -27.02
CA LYS A 173 16.32 14.12 -27.74
C LYS A 173 16.45 14.47 -29.22
N SER A 174 15.37 14.89 -29.88
CA SER A 174 15.36 15.29 -31.30
C SER A 174 16.26 16.50 -31.52
N GLY A 175 16.13 17.56 -30.73
CA GLY A 175 16.97 18.75 -30.86
C GLY A 175 18.47 18.51 -30.57
N LYS A 176 18.80 17.45 -29.79
CA LYS A 176 20.21 17.03 -29.61
C LYS A 176 20.74 16.25 -30.80
N LYS A 177 19.92 15.55 -31.57
CA LYS A 177 20.31 14.88 -32.82
C LYS A 177 20.63 15.87 -33.93
N GLU A 178 19.75 16.85 -34.17
CA GLU A 178 19.92 17.88 -35.17
C GLU A 178 21.24 18.66 -34.97
N LYS A 179 21.49 19.11 -33.71
CA LYS A 179 22.76 19.79 -33.40
C LYS A 179 24.02 18.96 -33.58
N LYS A 180 23.94 17.61 -33.53
CA LYS A 180 25.06 16.71 -33.81
C LYS A 180 25.29 16.49 -35.31
N GLU A 181 24.24 16.56 -36.12
CA GLU A 181 24.34 16.47 -37.58
C GLU A 181 24.88 17.74 -38.20
N GLU A 182 24.47 18.93 -37.70
CA GLU A 182 25.03 20.24 -38.13
C GLU A 182 26.52 20.42 -37.77
N GLN A 183 27.04 19.74 -36.75
CA GLN A 183 28.45 19.83 -36.35
C GLN A 183 29.38 18.77 -37.00
N LYS A 184 28.86 17.98 -37.92
CA LYS A 184 29.70 17.00 -38.65
C LYS A 184 30.38 17.73 -39.81
N PRO A 185 31.74 17.87 -39.83
CA PRO A 185 32.41 18.51 -40.97
C PRO A 185 32.17 17.70 -42.24
N GLU A 186 31.82 18.39 -43.32
CA GLU A 186 31.80 17.80 -44.65
C GLU A 186 33.21 17.30 -44.97
N ALA A 187 33.35 16.03 -45.35
CA ALA A 187 34.58 15.35 -45.71
C ALA A 187 34.81 15.48 -47.20
#